data_b577c17fe2b74aea9125db4333a4c4a8
#
_entry.id   b577c17fe2b74aea9125db4333a4c4a8
#
_cell.length_a   1.000
_cell.length_b   1.000
_cell.length_c   1.000
_cell.angle_alpha   90.00
_cell.angle_beta   90.00
_cell.angle_gamma   90.00
#
_symmetry.space_group_name_H-M   'P 1'
#
loop_
_entity.id
_entity.type
_entity.pdbx_description
1 polymer ?
#
loop_
_entity_poly.entity_id
_entity_poly.type
_entity_poly.pdbx_seq_one_letter_code
_entity_poly.pdbx_strand_id
1 'polypeptide(L)'
;YDLVISENAEADAIDAEHRLYLDLRRRTIGAWSFGLPVMVLSMIFHSPSQILTWILLALTLPVLYWGRSFYVSGWKAVKRGRANMDTLVMLSTAVSFLFSLFSTIYPYFWLSLGLVPHVYYEAVAMIIAFVLSGKLLEARAKQSTSASIRSLMGLQPKTARLVGKDGEEKDVPIAMLRPGDTVSVRPGEKIPVDGTILEGGSYVDESMISGE
;
A
#
# COMPACT_ATOMS: atom_id res chain seq x y z
N TYR A 1 18.96 -24.04 0.41
CA TYR A 1 18.35 -23.15 1.43
C TYR A 1 16.84 -23.35 1.34
N ASP A 2 16.31 -24.30 2.11
CA ASP A 2 14.88 -24.47 2.28
C ASP A 2 14.37 -23.32 3.18
N LEU A 3 13.75 -22.33 2.55
CA LEU A 3 12.98 -21.31 3.25
C LEU A 3 11.67 -21.95 3.70
N VAL A 4 11.67 -22.54 4.89
CA VAL A 4 10.43 -22.88 5.59
C VAL A 4 9.79 -21.56 6.02
N ILE A 5 8.98 -20.99 5.12
CA ILE A 5 8.08 -19.87 5.49
C ILE A 5 7.02 -20.50 6.38
N SER A 6 7.12 -20.29 7.69
CA SER A 6 6.09 -20.75 8.63
C SER A 6 4.75 -20.12 8.22
N GLU A 7 3.64 -20.87 8.25
CA GLU A 7 2.28 -20.36 7.98
C GLU A 7 1.97 -19.10 8.80
N ASN A 8 2.57 -18.95 9.97
CA ASN A 8 2.47 -17.77 10.81
C ASN A 8 3.13 -16.53 10.21
N ALA A 9 4.27 -16.65 9.53
CA ALA A 9 4.95 -15.51 8.92
C ALA A 9 4.18 -14.93 7.71
N GLU A 10 3.47 -15.79 6.99
CA GLU A 10 2.64 -15.36 5.86
C GLU A 10 1.35 -14.67 6.34
N ALA A 11 0.71 -15.20 7.39
CA ALA A 11 -0.43 -14.57 8.02
C ALA A 11 -0.06 -13.20 8.62
N ASP A 12 1.06 -13.10 9.31
CA ASP A 12 1.58 -11.85 9.87
C ASP A 12 1.89 -10.80 8.78
N ALA A 13 2.41 -11.22 7.64
CA ALA A 13 2.68 -10.34 6.50
C ALA A 13 1.38 -9.77 5.89
N ILE A 14 0.33 -10.61 5.77
CA ILE A 14 -0.98 -10.21 5.28
C ILE A 14 -1.62 -9.17 6.22
N ASP A 15 -1.57 -9.44 7.51
CA ASP A 15 -2.10 -8.54 8.52
C ASP A 15 -1.35 -7.19 8.54
N ALA A 16 -0.03 -7.21 8.38
CA ALA A 16 0.78 -6.00 8.29
C ALA A 16 0.42 -5.16 7.05
N GLU A 17 0.22 -5.81 5.90
CA GLU A 17 -0.18 -5.16 4.65
C GLU A 17 -1.57 -4.53 4.76
N HIS A 18 -2.52 -5.25 5.38
CA HIS A 18 -3.88 -4.76 5.61
C HIS A 18 -3.89 -3.56 6.58
N ARG A 19 -3.13 -3.61 7.66
CA ARG A 19 -2.98 -2.48 8.61
C ARG A 19 -2.36 -1.25 7.94
N LEU A 20 -1.36 -1.45 7.08
CA LEU A 20 -0.74 -0.36 6.31
C LEU A 20 -1.77 0.32 5.39
N TYR A 21 -2.59 -0.47 4.69
CA TYR A 21 -3.66 0.06 3.84
C TYR A 21 -4.68 0.87 4.63
N LEU A 22 -5.14 0.37 5.78
CA LEU A 22 -6.10 1.07 6.62
C LEU A 22 -5.54 2.38 7.18
N ASP A 23 -4.27 2.40 7.59
CA ASP A 23 -3.59 3.62 8.06
C ASP A 23 -3.46 4.64 6.92
N LEU A 24 -3.03 4.23 5.72
CA LEU A 24 -2.98 5.10 4.54
C LEU A 24 -4.37 5.65 4.17
N ARG A 25 -5.40 4.82 4.19
CA ARG A 25 -6.78 5.25 3.93
C ARG A 25 -7.22 6.33 4.92
N ARG A 26 -6.99 6.11 6.22
CA ARG A 26 -7.33 7.07 7.28
C ARG A 26 -6.59 8.39 7.09
N ARG A 27 -5.30 8.35 6.76
CA ARG A 27 -4.48 9.54 6.50
C ARG A 27 -4.96 10.29 5.27
N THR A 28 -5.28 9.58 4.19
CA THR A 28 -5.79 10.19 2.96
C THR A 28 -7.12 10.89 3.19
N ILE A 29 -8.07 10.23 3.86
CA ILE A 29 -9.37 10.84 4.21
C ILE A 29 -9.15 12.09 5.08
N GLY A 30 -8.29 12.01 6.11
CA GLY A 30 -7.97 13.15 6.96
C GLY A 30 -7.35 14.31 6.18
N ALA A 31 -6.40 14.03 5.29
CA ALA A 31 -5.78 15.06 4.46
C ALA A 31 -6.79 15.74 3.52
N TRP A 32 -7.71 15.00 2.90
CA TRP A 32 -8.76 15.56 2.04
C TRP A 32 -9.81 16.35 2.82
N SER A 33 -10.18 15.90 4.02
CA SER A 33 -11.19 16.58 4.85
C SER A 33 -10.79 18.02 5.22
N PHE A 34 -9.48 18.27 5.36
CA PHE A 34 -8.96 19.61 5.64
C PHE A 34 -8.39 20.29 4.39
N GLY A 35 -7.77 19.53 3.48
CA GLY A 35 -7.14 20.07 2.29
C GLY A 35 -8.13 20.63 1.29
N LEU A 36 -9.30 20.00 1.11
CA LEU A 36 -10.32 20.49 0.21
C LEU A 36 -10.92 21.84 0.66
N PRO A 37 -11.26 22.05 1.94
CA PRO A 37 -11.64 23.37 2.43
C PRO A 37 -10.56 24.44 2.23
N VAL A 38 -9.28 24.11 2.46
CA VAL A 38 -8.17 25.06 2.22
C VAL A 38 -8.13 25.48 0.77
N MET A 39 -8.21 24.54 -0.17
CA MET A 39 -8.24 24.81 -1.60
C MET A 39 -9.44 25.68 -2.00
N VAL A 40 -10.65 25.32 -1.54
CA VAL A 40 -11.88 26.05 -1.88
C VAL A 40 -11.84 27.49 -1.34
N LEU A 41 -11.42 27.66 -0.09
CA LEU A 41 -11.32 28.99 0.51
C LEU A 41 -10.27 29.86 -0.21
N SER A 42 -9.12 29.29 -0.55
CA SER A 42 -8.07 30.02 -1.28
C SER A 42 -8.54 30.40 -2.69
N MET A 43 -9.32 29.54 -3.36
CA MET A 43 -9.82 29.80 -4.70
C MET A 43 -10.93 30.89 -4.73
N ILE A 44 -11.79 30.89 -3.72
CA ILE A 44 -12.88 31.91 -3.64
C ILE A 44 -12.31 33.29 -3.29
N PHE A 45 -11.35 33.36 -2.41
CA PHE A 45 -10.82 34.61 -1.89
C PHE A 45 -9.42 34.92 -2.47
N HIS A 46 -9.36 35.46 -3.68
CA HIS A 46 -8.12 35.80 -4.40
C HIS A 46 -7.21 36.80 -3.67
N SER A 47 -7.77 37.63 -2.79
CA SER A 47 -7.02 38.55 -1.92
C SER A 47 -7.39 38.25 -0.47
N PRO A 48 -6.73 37.30 0.16
CA PRO A 48 -7.10 36.84 1.51
C PRO A 48 -6.88 37.98 2.51
N SER A 49 -7.94 38.28 3.28
CA SER A 49 -7.81 39.14 4.45
C SER A 49 -6.85 38.48 5.45
N GLN A 50 -6.20 39.27 6.30
CA GLN A 50 -5.28 38.75 7.34
C GLN A 50 -5.94 37.64 8.19
N ILE A 51 -7.24 37.75 8.48
CA ILE A 51 -7.98 36.74 9.23
C ILE A 51 -8.06 35.43 8.43
N LEU A 52 -8.29 35.51 7.13
CA LEU A 52 -8.39 34.32 6.28
C LEU A 52 -7.07 33.59 6.16
N THR A 53 -5.92 34.30 6.10
CA THR A 53 -4.58 33.65 6.10
C THR A 53 -4.34 32.83 7.37
N TRP A 54 -4.79 33.31 8.54
CA TRP A 54 -4.72 32.56 9.80
C TRP A 54 -5.64 31.32 9.79
N ILE A 55 -6.83 31.42 9.19
CA ILE A 55 -7.75 30.28 9.02
C ILE A 55 -7.11 29.24 8.12
N LEU A 56 -6.56 29.63 6.97
CA LEU A 56 -5.85 28.73 6.06
C LEU A 56 -4.67 28.05 6.73
N LEU A 57 -3.87 28.77 7.51
CA LEU A 57 -2.81 28.20 8.31
C LEU A 57 -3.37 27.13 9.28
N ALA A 58 -4.40 27.47 10.05
CA ALA A 58 -4.98 26.55 11.02
C ALA A 58 -5.52 25.26 10.39
N LEU A 59 -6.15 25.36 9.19
CA LEU A 59 -6.63 24.22 8.43
C LEU A 59 -5.51 23.40 7.78
N THR A 60 -4.36 24.00 7.49
CA THR A 60 -3.22 23.30 6.88
C THR A 60 -2.44 22.46 7.91
N LEU A 61 -2.42 22.85 9.19
CA LEU A 61 -1.73 22.11 10.24
C LEU A 61 -2.18 20.64 10.37
N PRO A 62 -3.49 20.32 10.41
CA PRO A 62 -3.93 18.92 10.37
C PRO A 62 -3.46 18.16 9.13
N VAL A 63 -3.42 18.80 7.95
CA VAL A 63 -2.91 18.15 6.72
C VAL A 63 -1.44 17.79 6.86
N LEU A 64 -0.62 18.69 7.40
CA LEU A 64 0.79 18.40 7.71
C LEU A 64 0.94 17.25 8.70
N TYR A 65 0.08 17.18 9.71
CA TYR A 65 0.09 16.07 10.67
C TYR A 65 -0.20 14.71 9.98
N TRP A 66 -1.18 14.64 9.08
CA TRP A 66 -1.46 13.43 8.30
C TRP A 66 -0.33 13.10 7.33
N GLY A 67 0.35 14.12 6.78
CA GLY A 67 1.51 14.00 5.89
C GLY A 67 2.86 13.77 6.60
N ARG A 68 2.91 13.66 7.92
CA ARG A 68 4.17 13.59 8.70
C ARG A 68 5.14 12.49 8.24
N SER A 69 4.63 11.41 7.66
CA SER A 69 5.45 10.31 7.15
C SER A 69 6.42 10.76 6.06
N PHE A 70 6.02 11.73 5.21
CA PHE A 70 6.88 12.28 4.16
C PHE A 70 8.08 13.03 4.76
N TYR A 71 7.85 13.78 5.82
CA TYR A 71 8.91 14.53 6.49
C TYR A 71 9.92 13.61 7.18
N VAL A 72 9.42 12.57 7.87
CA VAL A 72 10.29 11.57 8.53
C VAL A 72 11.07 10.75 7.51
N SER A 73 10.41 10.26 6.46
CA SER A 73 11.03 9.43 5.41
C SER A 73 12.01 10.26 4.57
N GLY A 74 11.59 11.46 4.13
CA GLY A 74 12.42 12.37 3.36
C GLY A 74 13.68 12.80 4.11
N TRP A 75 13.55 13.16 5.40
CA TRP A 75 14.70 13.53 6.23
C TRP A 75 15.69 12.39 6.43
N LYS A 76 15.19 11.16 6.64
CA LYS A 76 16.04 9.96 6.72
C LYS A 76 16.77 9.68 5.41
N ALA A 77 16.13 9.91 4.26
CA ALA A 77 16.74 9.73 2.94
C ALA A 77 17.87 10.74 2.72
N VAL A 78 17.63 12.02 3.00
CA VAL A 78 18.64 13.09 2.90
C VAL A 78 19.86 12.80 3.77
N LYS A 79 19.66 12.40 5.03
CA LYS A 79 20.78 12.03 5.92
C LYS A 79 21.64 10.89 5.40
N ARG A 80 21.10 10.03 4.53
CA ARG A 80 21.82 8.92 3.90
C ARG A 80 22.40 9.29 2.52
N GLY A 81 22.36 10.58 2.13
CA GLY A 81 22.81 11.04 0.81
C GLY A 81 21.97 10.53 -0.34
N ARG A 82 20.71 10.14 -0.10
CA ARG A 82 19.78 9.64 -1.12
C ARG A 82 18.57 10.56 -1.21
N ALA A 83 18.08 10.79 -2.43
CA ALA A 83 16.83 11.49 -2.66
C ALA A 83 15.78 10.51 -3.17
N ASN A 84 14.56 10.63 -2.67
CA ASN A 84 13.41 9.86 -3.11
C ASN A 84 12.18 10.78 -3.27
N MET A 85 11.05 10.22 -3.71
CA MET A 85 9.80 10.98 -3.84
C MET A 85 9.40 11.69 -2.54
N ASP A 86 9.57 11.04 -1.39
CA ASP A 86 9.24 11.64 -0.09
C ASP A 86 10.14 12.86 0.22
N THR A 87 11.39 12.84 -0.23
CA THR A 87 12.33 13.99 -0.10
C THR A 87 11.83 15.19 -0.90
N LEU A 88 11.34 14.96 -2.12
CA LEU A 88 10.81 16.03 -2.97
C LEU A 88 9.55 16.62 -2.34
N VAL A 89 8.63 15.78 -1.88
CA VAL A 89 7.39 16.22 -1.20
C VAL A 89 7.73 17.01 0.07
N MET A 90 8.64 16.50 0.89
CA MET A 90 9.10 17.18 2.10
C MET A 90 9.66 18.57 1.78
N LEU A 91 10.58 18.67 0.81
CA LEU A 91 11.24 19.94 0.49
C LEU A 91 10.24 20.95 -0.09
N SER A 92 9.43 20.56 -1.08
CA SER A 92 8.48 21.45 -1.73
C SER A 92 7.42 21.97 -0.75
N THR A 93 6.84 21.08 0.07
CA THR A 93 5.82 21.49 1.05
C THR A 93 6.42 22.28 2.21
N ALA A 94 7.64 21.98 2.66
CA ALA A 94 8.31 22.75 3.70
C ALA A 94 8.62 24.18 3.23
N VAL A 95 9.19 24.36 2.04
CA VAL A 95 9.49 25.68 1.48
C VAL A 95 8.21 26.49 1.29
N SER A 96 7.17 25.90 0.68
CA SER A 96 5.88 26.57 0.47
C SER A 96 5.21 26.96 1.81
N PHE A 97 5.27 26.06 2.80
CA PHE A 97 4.71 26.33 4.11
C PHE A 97 5.46 27.44 4.85
N LEU A 98 6.79 27.40 4.88
CA LEU A 98 7.62 28.42 5.54
C LEU A 98 7.46 29.79 4.88
N PHE A 99 7.40 29.83 3.54
CA PHE A 99 7.14 31.06 2.81
C PHE A 99 5.76 31.64 3.19
N SER A 100 4.73 30.81 3.20
CA SER A 100 3.36 31.23 3.54
C SER A 100 3.24 31.67 4.99
N LEU A 101 3.93 30.99 5.90
CA LEU A 101 4.00 31.35 7.30
C LEU A 101 4.68 32.72 7.49
N PHE A 102 5.79 32.95 6.80
CA PHE A 102 6.47 34.25 6.80
C PHE A 102 5.54 35.37 6.27
N SER A 103 4.86 35.13 5.15
CA SER A 103 3.91 36.09 4.57
C SER A 103 2.72 36.37 5.49
N THR A 104 2.27 35.38 6.26
CA THR A 104 1.16 35.54 7.23
C THR A 104 1.59 36.36 8.44
N ILE A 105 2.82 36.14 8.96
CA ILE A 105 3.32 36.83 10.17
C ILE A 105 3.79 38.24 9.85
N TYR A 106 4.45 38.43 8.70
CA TYR A 106 5.04 39.69 8.28
C TYR A 106 4.46 40.28 6.99
N PRO A 107 3.14 40.55 6.90
CA PRO A 107 2.55 41.10 5.68
C PRO A 107 3.10 42.46 5.29
N TYR A 108 3.44 43.28 6.26
CA TYR A 108 4.00 44.61 6.03
C TYR A 108 5.36 44.58 5.31
N PHE A 109 6.14 43.54 5.43
CA PHE A 109 7.38 43.36 4.68
C PHE A 109 7.12 43.40 3.16
N TRP A 110 6.11 42.69 2.68
CA TRP A 110 5.74 42.67 1.27
C TRP A 110 5.12 43.98 0.82
N LEU A 111 4.29 44.60 1.64
CA LEU A 111 3.68 45.91 1.36
C LEU A 111 4.73 47.02 1.26
N SER A 112 5.77 46.99 2.05
CA SER A 112 6.89 47.97 1.98
C SER A 112 7.68 47.86 0.67
N LEU A 113 7.67 46.71 0.03
CA LEU A 113 8.26 46.45 -1.29
C LEU A 113 7.29 46.71 -2.45
N GLY A 114 6.06 47.16 -2.18
CA GLY A 114 5.03 47.38 -3.18
C GLY A 114 4.40 46.06 -3.71
N LEU A 115 4.60 44.93 -2.98
CA LEU A 115 4.11 43.63 -3.35
C LEU A 115 2.90 43.22 -2.49
N VAL A 116 1.98 42.43 -3.07
CA VAL A 116 0.86 41.83 -2.34
C VAL A 116 1.36 40.56 -1.65
N PRO A 117 1.13 40.36 -0.34
CA PRO A 117 1.50 39.12 0.34
C PRO A 117 0.70 37.96 -0.22
N HIS A 118 1.40 36.97 -0.78
CA HIS A 118 0.82 35.71 -1.23
C HIS A 118 1.10 34.59 -0.25
N VAL A 119 0.17 33.63 -0.17
CA VAL A 119 0.29 32.41 0.61
C VAL A 119 0.02 31.19 -0.28
N TYR A 120 0.64 30.06 0.01
CA TYR A 120 0.57 28.80 -0.77
C TYR A 120 0.11 27.62 0.10
N TYR A 121 -0.76 27.87 1.09
CA TYR A 121 -1.29 26.83 1.97
C TYR A 121 -2.10 25.76 1.20
N GLU A 122 -2.82 26.18 0.17
CA GLU A 122 -3.54 25.28 -0.72
C GLU A 122 -2.58 24.33 -1.47
N ALA A 123 -1.45 24.84 -1.96
CA ALA A 123 -0.47 24.01 -2.63
C ALA A 123 0.12 22.95 -1.69
N VAL A 124 0.45 23.35 -0.45
CA VAL A 124 0.93 22.41 0.59
C VAL A 124 -0.12 21.33 0.86
N ALA A 125 -1.36 21.72 1.08
CA ALA A 125 -2.43 20.80 1.40
C ALA A 125 -2.73 19.84 0.24
N MET A 126 -2.80 20.34 -0.99
CA MET A 126 -3.11 19.53 -2.16
C MET A 126 -1.98 18.57 -2.54
N ILE A 127 -0.70 19.00 -2.46
CA ILE A 127 0.43 18.10 -2.70
C ILE A 127 0.37 16.91 -1.74
N ILE A 128 0.18 17.14 -0.45
CA ILE A 128 0.09 16.06 0.55
C ILE A 128 -1.11 15.15 0.27
N ALA A 129 -2.30 15.73 0.00
CA ALA A 129 -3.51 14.95 -0.26
C ALA A 129 -3.38 14.06 -1.52
N PHE A 130 -2.85 14.61 -2.62
CA PHE A 130 -2.66 13.84 -3.85
C PHE A 130 -1.59 12.75 -3.72
N VAL A 131 -0.46 13.04 -3.06
CA VAL A 131 0.58 12.03 -2.86
C VAL A 131 0.12 10.91 -1.94
N LEU A 132 -0.64 11.22 -0.88
CA LEU A 132 -1.28 10.19 -0.04
C LEU A 132 -2.28 9.35 -0.84
N SER A 133 -3.07 9.98 -1.73
CA SER A 133 -3.99 9.26 -2.62
C SER A 133 -3.23 8.32 -3.57
N GLY A 134 -2.12 8.77 -4.15
CA GLY A 134 -1.26 7.93 -4.98
C GLY A 134 -0.71 6.72 -4.22
N LYS A 135 -0.21 6.91 -3.00
CA LYS A 135 0.25 5.81 -2.13
C LYS A 135 -0.88 4.85 -1.74
N LEU A 136 -2.10 5.35 -1.52
CA LEU A 136 -3.26 4.53 -1.23
C LEU A 136 -3.65 3.65 -2.44
N LEU A 137 -3.66 4.23 -3.65
CA LEU A 137 -3.92 3.49 -4.88
C LEU A 137 -2.85 2.42 -5.15
N GLU A 138 -1.58 2.76 -4.93
CA GLU A 138 -0.46 1.80 -5.02
C GLU A 138 -0.64 0.64 -4.04
N ALA A 139 -0.94 0.92 -2.78
CA ALA A 139 -1.18 -0.12 -1.77
C ALA A 139 -2.37 -1.02 -2.15
N ARG A 140 -3.46 -0.44 -2.68
CA ARG A 140 -4.62 -1.19 -3.15
C ARG A 140 -4.28 -2.10 -4.33
N ALA A 141 -3.50 -1.61 -5.29
CA ALA A 141 -3.08 -2.41 -6.44
C ALA A 141 -2.20 -3.59 -6.02
N LYS A 142 -1.26 -3.38 -5.09
CA LYS A 142 -0.41 -4.44 -4.53
C LYS A 142 -1.24 -5.53 -3.84
N GLN A 143 -2.20 -5.16 -3.01
CA GLN A 143 -3.09 -6.13 -2.36
C GLN A 143 -3.88 -6.99 -3.36
N SER A 144 -4.40 -6.39 -4.43
CA SER A 144 -5.13 -7.11 -5.46
C SER A 144 -4.25 -8.15 -6.17
N THR A 145 -3.01 -7.79 -6.51
CA THR A 145 -2.06 -8.70 -7.17
C THR A 145 -1.65 -9.85 -6.24
N SER A 146 -1.33 -9.54 -4.98
CA SER A 146 -0.98 -10.55 -3.98
C SER A 146 -2.14 -11.53 -3.71
N ALA A 147 -3.38 -11.06 -3.73
CA ALA A 147 -4.56 -11.91 -3.56
C ALA A 147 -4.73 -12.89 -4.73
N SER A 148 -4.50 -12.46 -5.96
CA SER A 148 -4.57 -13.32 -7.14
C SER A 148 -3.51 -14.42 -7.12
N ILE A 149 -2.27 -14.10 -6.78
CA ILE A 149 -1.19 -15.08 -6.65
C ILE A 149 -1.52 -16.10 -5.55
N ARG A 150 -2.01 -15.63 -4.39
CA ARG A 150 -2.41 -16.51 -3.29
C ARG A 150 -3.58 -17.43 -3.65
N SER A 151 -4.54 -16.95 -4.42
CA SER A 151 -5.63 -17.78 -4.94
C SER A 151 -5.10 -18.96 -5.75
N LEU A 152 -4.04 -18.75 -6.54
CA LEU A 152 -3.39 -19.81 -7.30
C LEU A 152 -2.59 -20.75 -6.39
N MET A 153 -1.84 -20.24 -5.42
CA MET A 153 -1.10 -21.07 -4.45
C MET A 153 -2.02 -21.90 -3.55
N GLY A 154 -3.19 -21.38 -3.20
CA GLY A 154 -4.22 -22.10 -2.44
C GLY A 154 -4.87 -23.29 -3.18
N LEU A 155 -4.54 -23.49 -4.45
CA LEU A 155 -5.01 -24.63 -5.23
C LEU A 155 -4.21 -25.92 -4.97
N GLN A 156 -3.00 -25.81 -4.43
CA GLN A 156 -2.22 -26.99 -4.06
C GLN A 156 -2.85 -27.66 -2.83
N PRO A 157 -3.21 -28.94 -2.90
CA PRO A 157 -3.73 -29.68 -1.73
C PRO A 157 -2.64 -29.78 -0.67
N LYS A 158 -3.03 -29.80 0.61
CA LYS A 158 -2.09 -29.92 1.73
C LYS A 158 -1.78 -31.39 2.08
N THR A 159 -2.67 -32.31 1.70
CA THR A 159 -2.58 -33.74 1.97
C THR A 159 -2.72 -34.54 0.68
N ALA A 160 -2.14 -35.71 0.67
CA ALA A 160 -2.28 -36.70 -0.40
C ALA A 160 -2.63 -38.05 0.19
N ARG A 161 -3.34 -38.85 -0.57
CA ARG A 161 -3.71 -40.22 -0.17
C ARG A 161 -2.64 -41.20 -0.64
N LEU A 162 -1.76 -41.58 0.26
CA LEU A 162 -0.70 -42.55 0.02
C LEU A 162 -1.29 -44.00 0.02
N VAL A 163 -0.95 -44.77 -0.99
CA VAL A 163 -1.29 -46.19 -1.07
C VAL A 163 -0.13 -47.01 -0.55
N GLY A 164 -0.33 -47.70 0.56
CA GLY A 164 0.63 -48.60 1.15
C GLY A 164 0.82 -49.92 0.34
N LYS A 165 1.87 -50.66 0.62
CA LYS A 165 2.20 -51.93 -0.03
C LYS A 165 1.08 -52.98 0.14
N ASP A 166 0.29 -52.83 1.19
CA ASP A 166 -0.85 -53.73 1.52
C ASP A 166 -2.18 -53.24 0.89
N GLY A 167 -2.14 -52.19 0.06
CA GLY A 167 -3.31 -51.57 -0.55
C GLY A 167 -4.11 -50.66 0.38
N GLU A 168 -3.64 -50.41 1.60
CA GLU A 168 -4.27 -49.44 2.51
C GLU A 168 -4.03 -48.01 2.06
N GLU A 169 -5.12 -47.21 2.02
CA GLU A 169 -5.05 -45.78 1.73
C GLU A 169 -4.93 -44.99 3.03
N LYS A 170 -3.95 -44.08 3.10
CA LYS A 170 -3.73 -43.20 4.26
C LYS A 170 -3.49 -41.77 3.84
N ASP A 171 -4.22 -40.83 4.42
CA ASP A 171 -3.99 -39.41 4.19
C ASP A 171 -2.72 -38.95 4.91
N VAL A 172 -1.76 -38.44 4.14
CA VAL A 172 -0.47 -37.94 4.63
C VAL A 172 -0.23 -36.50 4.13
N PRO A 173 0.46 -35.68 4.90
CA PRO A 173 0.94 -34.39 4.40
C PRO A 173 1.82 -34.57 3.16
N ILE A 174 1.66 -33.71 2.14
CA ILE A 174 2.44 -33.78 0.89
C ILE A 174 3.95 -33.75 1.16
N ALA A 175 4.38 -33.00 2.16
CA ALA A 175 5.80 -32.91 2.57
C ALA A 175 6.41 -34.26 3.01
N MET A 176 5.60 -35.27 3.28
CA MET A 176 6.06 -36.63 3.66
C MET A 176 6.19 -37.57 2.46
N LEU A 177 5.67 -37.20 1.28
CA LEU A 177 5.78 -38.00 0.07
C LEU A 177 7.21 -38.05 -0.45
N ARG A 178 7.61 -39.20 -0.99
CA ARG A 178 8.92 -39.44 -1.60
C ARG A 178 8.78 -39.88 -3.05
N PRO A 179 9.75 -39.60 -3.90
CA PRO A 179 9.78 -40.17 -5.24
C PRO A 179 9.70 -41.69 -5.20
N GLY A 180 8.74 -42.23 -5.95
CA GLY A 180 8.41 -43.67 -5.97
C GLY A 180 7.21 -44.07 -5.12
N ASP A 181 6.64 -43.16 -4.33
CA ASP A 181 5.40 -43.39 -3.63
C ASP A 181 4.20 -43.42 -4.62
N THR A 182 3.21 -44.25 -4.33
CA THR A 182 1.95 -44.35 -5.09
C THR A 182 0.86 -43.57 -4.35
N VAL A 183 0.18 -42.67 -5.05
CA VAL A 183 -0.93 -41.88 -4.51
C VAL A 183 -2.24 -42.20 -5.24
N SER A 184 -3.32 -42.25 -4.51
CA SER A 184 -4.69 -42.42 -5.04
C SER A 184 -5.36 -41.05 -5.16
N VAL A 185 -5.91 -40.76 -6.34
CA VAL A 185 -6.67 -39.52 -6.61
C VAL A 185 -8.08 -39.92 -7.10
N ARG A 186 -9.09 -39.46 -6.39
CA ARG A 186 -10.48 -39.75 -6.74
C ARG A 186 -11.06 -38.66 -7.66
N PRO A 187 -12.14 -38.97 -8.41
CA PRO A 187 -12.84 -37.98 -9.22
C PRO A 187 -13.24 -36.76 -8.38
N GLY A 188 -12.89 -35.54 -8.87
CA GLY A 188 -13.13 -34.27 -8.17
C GLY A 188 -12.06 -33.88 -7.17
N GLU A 189 -11.08 -34.73 -6.89
CA GLU A 189 -9.90 -34.37 -6.07
C GLU A 189 -8.81 -33.72 -6.93
N LYS A 190 -7.96 -32.91 -6.28
CA LYS A 190 -6.82 -32.29 -6.93
C LYS A 190 -5.63 -33.24 -6.95
N ILE A 191 -4.88 -33.26 -8.04
CA ILE A 191 -3.61 -33.99 -8.16
C ILE A 191 -2.59 -33.35 -7.24
N PRO A 192 -2.05 -34.07 -6.23
CA PRO A 192 -1.25 -33.47 -5.16
C PRO A 192 0.19 -33.19 -5.56
N VAL A 193 0.79 -34.00 -6.42
CA VAL A 193 2.20 -33.96 -6.84
C VAL A 193 2.34 -34.41 -8.29
N ASP A 194 3.46 -34.05 -8.90
CA ASP A 194 3.82 -34.56 -10.23
C ASP A 194 4.03 -36.07 -10.19
N GLY A 195 3.60 -36.77 -11.24
CA GLY A 195 3.73 -38.23 -11.29
C GLY A 195 3.37 -38.83 -12.64
N THR A 196 3.42 -40.14 -12.72
CA THR A 196 2.98 -40.95 -13.88
C THR A 196 1.77 -41.78 -13.48
N ILE A 197 0.79 -41.86 -14.39
CA ILE A 197 -0.40 -42.68 -14.18
C ILE A 197 0.01 -44.16 -14.25
N LEU A 198 -0.23 -44.88 -13.16
CA LEU A 198 0.04 -46.30 -13.08
C LEU A 198 -1.21 -47.11 -13.48
N GLU A 199 -2.38 -46.67 -13.01
CA GLU A 199 -3.66 -47.36 -13.23
C GLU A 199 -4.79 -46.35 -13.29
N GLY A 200 -5.84 -46.63 -14.07
CA GLY A 200 -7.00 -45.78 -14.21
C GLY A 200 -6.89 -44.72 -15.32
N GLY A 201 -7.89 -43.84 -15.39
CA GLY A 201 -7.94 -42.72 -16.33
C GLY A 201 -9.11 -41.81 -16.03
N SER A 202 -8.92 -40.51 -16.19
CA SER A 202 -9.96 -39.50 -16.01
C SER A 202 -9.64 -38.24 -16.81
N TYR A 203 -10.60 -37.34 -16.92
CA TYR A 203 -10.38 -36.02 -17.45
C TYR A 203 -9.82 -35.12 -16.35
N VAL A 204 -8.80 -34.32 -16.71
CA VAL A 204 -8.16 -33.37 -15.82
C VAL A 204 -8.51 -31.96 -16.28
N ASP A 205 -8.97 -31.11 -15.36
CA ASP A 205 -9.19 -29.70 -15.62
C ASP A 205 -7.84 -28.93 -15.50
N GLU A 206 -7.29 -28.58 -16.65
CA GLU A 206 -6.07 -27.81 -16.80
C GLU A 206 -6.33 -26.34 -17.20
N SER A 207 -7.60 -25.90 -17.12
CA SER A 207 -8.02 -24.56 -17.58
C SER A 207 -7.24 -23.41 -16.95
N MET A 208 -6.66 -23.62 -15.78
CA MET A 208 -5.83 -22.65 -15.09
C MET A 208 -4.48 -22.42 -15.78
N ILE A 209 -3.98 -23.38 -16.56
CA ILE A 209 -2.69 -23.31 -17.26
C ILE A 209 -2.93 -23.11 -18.75
N SER A 210 -3.80 -23.91 -19.34
CA SER A 210 -4.09 -23.88 -20.77
C SER A 210 -5.15 -22.86 -21.18
N GLY A 211 -6.05 -22.48 -20.27
CA GLY A 211 -7.24 -21.67 -20.55
C GLY A 211 -8.42 -22.46 -21.11
N GLU A 212 -8.28 -23.79 -21.26
CA GLU A 212 -9.30 -24.70 -21.77
C GLU A 212 -9.80 -25.69 -20.71
#